data_5ca804958a1d27b63d329af0ce352954
#
_entry.id   5ca804958a1d27b63d329af0ce352954
#
_cell.length_a   1.000
_cell.length_b   1.000
_cell.length_c   1.000
_cell.angle_alpha   90.00
_cell.angle_beta   90.00
_cell.angle_gamma   90.00
#
_symmetry.space_group_name_H-M   'P 1'
#
loop_
_entity.id
_entity.type
_entity.pdbx_description
1 polymer ?
#
loop_
_entity_poly.entity_id
_entity_poly.type
_entity_poly.pdbx_seq_one_letter_code
_entity_poly.pdbx_strand_id
1 'polypeptide(L)'
;YGNTGGQESGMTQQGQIMKMSPRGKVDEKMDMMGLAKVAKLDYIARVVPTNPARVVRTTRRAILIAREFGSTYVQAYTSCNIEYSIPTPDVMQDAFDMEKKNYGFEEHISDRAKAYLDEIEAKEKAAKKKK
;
A
#
# COMPACT_ATOMS: atom_id res chain seq x y z
N TYR A 1 -1.68 -4.61 15.39
CA TYR A 1 -1.02 -5.61 16.24
C TYR A 1 -1.28 -5.36 17.74
N GLY A 2 -1.08 -4.15 18.25
CA GLY A 2 -1.20 -3.84 19.67
C GLY A 2 -2.60 -4.03 20.24
N ASN A 3 -3.63 -3.70 19.46
CA ASN A 3 -5.02 -3.81 19.86
C ASN A 3 -5.47 -5.27 20.08
N THR A 4 -4.89 -6.22 19.37
CA THR A 4 -5.19 -7.66 19.50
C THR A 4 -4.26 -8.40 20.47
N GLY A 5 -3.27 -7.73 21.05
CA GLY A 5 -2.35 -8.30 22.03
C GLY A 5 -0.95 -8.61 21.53
N GLY A 6 -0.55 -8.11 20.36
CA GLY A 6 0.82 -8.19 19.85
C GLY A 6 1.20 -9.51 19.19
N GLN A 7 0.27 -10.11 18.43
CA GLN A 7 0.57 -11.26 17.58
C GLN A 7 1.26 -10.80 16.30
N GLU A 8 2.17 -11.64 15.80
CA GLU A 8 2.70 -11.48 14.45
C GLU A 8 1.67 -11.85 13.38
N SER A 9 1.86 -11.31 12.17
CA SER A 9 1.08 -11.67 10.99
C SER A 9 2.00 -12.08 9.85
N GLY A 10 1.44 -12.58 8.74
CA GLY A 10 2.20 -12.82 7.52
C GLY A 10 2.94 -11.58 7.00
N MET A 11 2.44 -10.38 7.33
CA MET A 11 3.04 -9.10 6.93
C MET A 11 4.06 -8.52 7.91
N THR A 12 4.22 -9.11 9.10
CA THR A 12 5.26 -8.70 10.06
C THR A 12 6.63 -8.96 9.45
N GLN A 13 7.57 -8.01 9.63
CA GLN A 13 8.94 -8.15 9.14
C GLN A 13 9.64 -9.34 9.81
N GLN A 14 10.48 -10.04 9.05
CA GLN A 14 11.35 -11.06 9.63
C GLN A 14 12.25 -10.44 10.71
N GLY A 15 12.40 -11.14 11.81
CA GLY A 15 13.16 -10.69 12.99
C GLY A 15 12.44 -9.66 13.86
N GLN A 16 11.28 -9.16 13.47
CA GLN A 16 10.51 -8.21 14.26
C GLN A 16 10.01 -8.85 15.56
N ILE A 17 10.39 -8.27 16.69
CA ILE A 17 9.95 -8.69 18.01
C ILE A 17 8.54 -8.16 18.28
N MET A 18 7.66 -9.04 18.74
CA MET A 18 6.28 -8.76 19.13
C MET A 18 6.04 -9.33 20.53
N LYS A 19 5.03 -8.85 21.23
CA LYS A 19 4.72 -9.35 22.58
C LYS A 19 4.51 -10.87 22.61
N MET A 20 3.81 -11.40 21.61
CA MET A 20 3.54 -12.84 21.49
C MET A 20 4.63 -13.61 20.72
N SER A 21 5.61 -12.90 20.15
CA SER A 21 6.76 -13.46 19.45
C SER A 21 8.06 -12.81 19.95
N PRO A 22 8.45 -13.06 21.24
CA PRO A 22 9.58 -12.40 21.88
C PRO A 22 10.94 -12.77 21.30
N ARG A 23 11.02 -13.86 20.52
CA ARG A 23 12.22 -14.27 19.78
C ARG A 23 12.33 -13.63 18.39
N GLY A 24 11.34 -12.83 18.03
CA GLY A 24 11.20 -12.27 16.68
C GLY A 24 10.56 -13.26 15.70
N LYS A 25 9.96 -12.70 14.65
CA LYS A 25 9.36 -13.52 13.59
C LYS A 25 10.43 -14.26 12.81
N VAL A 26 10.24 -15.57 12.64
CA VAL A 26 11.18 -16.45 11.93
C VAL A 26 11.00 -16.37 10.42
N ASP A 27 9.75 -16.42 9.96
CA ASP A 27 9.43 -16.45 8.53
C ASP A 27 9.61 -15.10 7.86
N GLU A 28 9.90 -15.14 6.57
CA GLU A 28 9.90 -13.95 5.73
C GLU A 28 8.51 -13.28 5.67
N LYS A 29 8.52 -11.98 5.40
CA LYS A 29 7.28 -11.24 5.16
C LYS A 29 6.59 -11.75 3.90
N MET A 30 5.29 -12.03 3.98
CA MET A 30 4.48 -12.46 2.84
C MET A 30 4.51 -11.43 1.71
N ASP A 31 4.76 -11.86 0.48
CA ASP A 31 4.69 -11.00 -0.71
C ASP A 31 3.25 -10.89 -1.24
N MET A 32 2.48 -10.01 -0.64
CA MET A 32 1.10 -9.74 -1.06
C MET A 32 1.00 -9.09 -2.44
N MET A 33 2.02 -8.31 -2.85
CA MET A 33 2.08 -7.73 -4.20
C MET A 33 2.30 -8.83 -5.24
N GLY A 34 3.18 -9.79 -4.96
CA GLY A 34 3.40 -10.97 -5.80
C GLY A 34 2.14 -11.82 -5.94
N LEU A 35 1.44 -12.09 -4.83
CA LEU A 35 0.16 -12.82 -4.87
C LEU A 35 -0.88 -12.12 -5.74
N ALA A 36 -1.02 -10.80 -5.63
CA ALA A 36 -1.92 -10.02 -6.45
C ALA A 36 -1.54 -10.06 -7.94
N LYS A 37 -0.24 -10.08 -8.27
CA LYS A 37 0.25 -10.26 -9.65
C LYS A 37 -0.09 -11.65 -10.20
N VAL A 38 0.09 -12.69 -9.40
CA VAL A 38 -0.31 -14.07 -9.78
C VAL A 38 -1.82 -14.15 -10.04
N ALA A 39 -2.63 -13.44 -9.25
CA ALA A 39 -4.07 -13.33 -9.46
C ALA A 39 -4.46 -12.49 -10.70
N LYS A 40 -3.48 -11.92 -11.42
CA LYS A 40 -3.67 -11.12 -12.64
C LYS A 40 -4.64 -9.95 -12.46
N LEU A 41 -4.55 -9.26 -11.34
CA LEU A 41 -5.35 -8.05 -11.10
C LEU A 41 -4.87 -6.92 -12.02
N ASP A 42 -5.81 -6.12 -12.52
CA ASP A 42 -5.53 -5.03 -13.45
C ASP A 42 -4.83 -3.84 -12.80
N TYR A 43 -4.96 -3.70 -11.49
CA TYR A 43 -4.29 -2.66 -10.72
C TYR A 43 -3.83 -3.18 -9.37
N ILE A 44 -2.55 -3.00 -9.10
CA ILE A 44 -1.90 -3.40 -7.86
C ILE A 44 -0.99 -2.26 -7.43
N ALA A 45 -1.09 -1.79 -6.19
CA ALA A 45 -0.22 -0.75 -5.70
C ALA A 45 0.12 -0.91 -4.22
N ARG A 46 1.28 -0.36 -3.83
CA ARG A 46 1.68 -0.19 -2.43
C ARG A 46 1.96 1.28 -2.17
N VAL A 47 1.41 1.79 -1.07
CA VAL A 47 1.54 3.20 -0.67
C VAL A 47 1.87 3.33 0.81
N VAL A 48 2.51 4.44 1.15
CA VAL A 48 2.74 4.88 2.52
C VAL A 48 2.17 6.30 2.68
N PRO A 49 1.61 6.67 3.84
CA PRO A 49 0.96 7.98 4.05
C PRO A 49 1.93 9.18 4.05
N THR A 50 3.23 8.94 3.91
CA THR A 50 4.29 9.96 3.75
C THR A 50 4.03 10.94 2.59
N ASN A 51 3.26 10.51 1.57
CA ASN A 51 2.86 11.34 0.45
C ASN A 51 1.33 11.26 0.22
N PRO A 52 0.54 12.13 0.84
CA PRO A 52 -0.92 12.12 0.73
C PRO A 52 -1.43 12.24 -0.71
N ALA A 53 -0.77 13.05 -1.54
CA ALA A 53 -1.16 13.21 -2.96
C ALA A 53 -1.01 11.89 -3.73
N ARG A 54 0.03 11.11 -3.41
CA ARG A 54 0.22 9.76 -3.98
C ARG A 54 -0.89 8.80 -3.54
N VAL A 55 -1.24 8.82 -2.25
CA VAL A 55 -2.34 8.00 -1.72
C VAL A 55 -3.65 8.30 -2.43
N VAL A 56 -4.01 9.58 -2.55
CA VAL A 56 -5.23 10.01 -3.26
C VAL A 56 -5.22 9.54 -4.72
N ARG A 57 -4.12 9.73 -5.44
CA ARG A 57 -3.99 9.31 -6.84
C ARG A 57 -4.13 7.79 -6.98
N THR A 58 -3.43 7.03 -6.15
CA THR A 58 -3.46 5.56 -6.15
C THR A 58 -4.86 5.04 -5.87
N THR A 59 -5.52 5.55 -4.83
CA THR A 59 -6.88 5.16 -4.48
C THR A 59 -7.88 5.50 -5.61
N ARG A 60 -7.75 6.69 -6.20
CA ARG A 60 -8.59 7.09 -7.33
C ARG A 60 -8.43 6.14 -8.53
N ARG A 61 -7.20 5.79 -8.90
CA ARG A 61 -6.90 4.83 -9.99
C ARG A 61 -7.49 3.46 -9.68
N ALA A 62 -7.30 2.97 -8.46
CA ALA A 62 -7.86 1.70 -8.03
C ALA A 62 -9.39 1.66 -8.17
N ILE A 63 -10.09 2.70 -7.72
CA ILE A 63 -11.55 2.80 -7.83
C ILE A 63 -12.02 2.84 -9.29
N LEU A 64 -11.36 3.64 -10.14
CA LEU A 64 -11.72 3.74 -11.56
C LEU A 64 -11.57 2.39 -12.26
N ILE A 65 -10.44 1.73 -12.06
CA ILE A 65 -10.15 0.43 -12.66
C ILE A 65 -11.08 -0.65 -12.10
N ALA A 66 -11.35 -0.63 -10.79
CA ALA A 66 -12.27 -1.60 -10.19
C ALA A 66 -13.71 -1.51 -10.75
N ARG A 67 -14.15 -0.30 -11.07
CA ARG A 67 -15.49 -0.09 -11.66
C ARG A 67 -15.59 -0.61 -13.10
N GLU A 68 -14.49 -0.59 -13.84
CA GLU A 68 -14.47 -1.00 -15.25
C GLU A 68 -14.08 -2.47 -15.43
N PHE A 69 -13.05 -2.93 -14.70
CA PHE A 69 -12.45 -4.25 -14.95
C PHE A 69 -12.62 -5.24 -13.79
N GLY A 70 -13.04 -4.80 -12.61
CA GLY A 70 -13.21 -5.65 -11.43
C GLY A 70 -12.15 -5.44 -10.35
N SER A 71 -11.69 -6.52 -9.72
CA SER A 71 -10.88 -6.44 -8.51
C SER A 71 -9.54 -5.72 -8.70
N THR A 72 -9.20 -4.87 -7.73
CA THR A 72 -7.90 -4.21 -7.60
C THR A 72 -7.33 -4.45 -6.20
N TYR A 73 -6.03 -4.27 -6.04
CA TYR A 73 -5.36 -4.42 -4.74
C TYR A 73 -4.53 -3.18 -4.42
N VAL A 74 -4.77 -2.60 -3.25
CA VAL A 74 -3.94 -1.52 -2.70
C VAL A 74 -3.47 -1.90 -1.31
N GLN A 75 -2.16 -2.04 -1.16
CA GLN A 75 -1.50 -2.23 0.12
C GLN A 75 -1.09 -0.88 0.70
N ALA A 76 -1.67 -0.49 1.82
CA ALA A 76 -1.28 0.71 2.54
C ALA A 76 -0.53 0.34 3.83
N TYR A 77 0.69 0.86 4.00
CA TYR A 77 1.40 0.74 5.25
C TYR A 77 0.80 1.69 6.28
N THR A 78 0.68 1.21 7.51
CA THR A 78 0.38 2.02 8.69
C THR A 78 1.18 1.51 9.88
N SER A 79 1.83 2.42 10.60
CA SER A 79 2.57 2.08 11.82
C SER A 79 1.63 1.57 12.91
N CYS A 80 2.09 0.59 13.68
CA CYS A 80 1.44 0.19 14.92
C CYS A 80 2.20 0.77 16.12
N ASN A 81 1.92 2.02 16.43
CA ASN A 81 2.64 2.75 17.47
C ASN A 81 2.51 2.11 18.87
N ILE A 82 1.38 1.46 19.15
CA ILE A 82 1.15 0.77 20.44
C ILE A 82 2.07 -0.45 20.59
N GLU A 83 2.13 -1.32 19.57
CA GLU A 83 2.93 -2.54 19.66
C GLU A 83 4.43 -2.27 19.62
N TYR A 84 4.85 -1.35 18.77
CA TYR A 84 6.27 -1.02 18.59
C TYR A 84 6.75 0.10 19.53
N SER A 85 5.89 0.55 20.45
CA SER A 85 6.20 1.61 21.42
C SER A 85 6.74 2.89 20.75
N ILE A 86 6.19 3.22 19.57
CA ILE A 86 6.59 4.41 18.82
C ILE A 86 5.86 5.62 19.42
N PRO A 87 6.56 6.65 19.93
CA PRO A 87 5.92 7.87 20.37
C PRO A 87 5.08 8.50 19.25
N THR A 88 3.92 9.04 19.57
CA THR A 88 3.02 9.64 18.57
C THR A 88 3.71 10.67 17.65
N PRO A 89 4.59 11.57 18.14
CA PRO A 89 5.32 12.49 17.26
C PRO A 89 6.22 11.81 16.23
N ASP A 90 6.69 10.59 16.52
CA ASP A 90 7.67 9.86 15.69
C ASP A 90 7.01 8.94 14.66
N VAL A 91 5.68 8.80 14.67
CA VAL A 91 4.94 7.91 13.75
C VAL A 91 5.19 8.24 12.28
N MET A 92 5.29 9.54 11.95
CA MET A 92 5.59 9.94 10.56
C MET A 92 7.03 9.63 10.18
N GLN A 93 7.98 9.76 11.11
CA GLN A 93 9.37 9.39 10.86
C GLN A 93 9.50 7.87 10.63
N ASP A 94 8.81 7.05 11.46
CA ASP A 94 8.72 5.60 11.24
C ASP A 94 8.18 5.28 9.84
N ALA A 95 7.12 5.95 9.41
CA ALA A 95 6.55 5.75 8.09
C ALA A 95 7.54 6.09 6.95
N PHE A 96 8.32 7.17 7.07
CA PHE A 96 9.38 7.52 6.13
C PHE A 96 10.49 6.46 6.09
N ASP A 97 10.90 5.95 7.24
CA ASP A 97 11.96 4.95 7.34
C ASP A 97 11.49 3.60 6.76
N MET A 98 10.25 3.22 7.01
CA MET A 98 9.65 2.01 6.45
C MET A 98 9.43 2.12 4.94
N GLU A 99 9.05 3.29 4.42
CA GLU A 99 8.97 3.51 2.97
C GLU A 99 10.33 3.28 2.30
N LYS A 100 11.42 3.78 2.89
CA LYS A 100 12.78 3.60 2.34
C LYS A 100 13.28 2.16 2.42
N LYS A 101 12.96 1.45 3.50
CA LYS A 101 13.51 0.11 3.76
C LYS A 101 12.71 -1.00 3.10
N ASN A 102 11.39 -1.03 3.31
CA ASN A 102 10.60 -2.24 3.08
C ASN A 102 9.28 -2.03 2.35
N TYR A 103 8.76 -0.79 2.33
CA TYR A 103 7.43 -0.49 1.81
C TYR A 103 7.42 0.60 0.74
N GLY A 104 8.51 0.74 0.00
CA GLY A 104 8.62 1.69 -1.10
C GLY A 104 7.41 1.65 -2.02
N PHE A 105 7.05 2.82 -2.58
CA PHE A 105 5.96 2.90 -3.55
C PHE A 105 6.20 1.94 -4.70
N GLU A 106 5.18 1.16 -5.01
CA GLU A 106 5.16 0.26 -6.16
C GLU A 106 3.77 0.32 -6.80
N GLU A 107 3.71 0.36 -8.11
CA GLU A 107 2.47 0.37 -8.88
C GLU A 107 2.61 -0.54 -10.10
N HIS A 108 1.63 -1.41 -10.30
CA HIS A 108 1.50 -2.25 -11.47
C HIS A 108 0.12 -2.04 -12.08
N ILE A 109 0.08 -1.76 -13.38
CA ILE A 109 -1.14 -1.47 -14.14
C ILE A 109 -1.08 -2.33 -15.40
N SER A 110 -2.12 -3.11 -15.67
CA SER A 110 -2.22 -3.86 -16.92
C SER A 110 -2.34 -2.92 -18.14
N ASP A 111 -1.96 -3.38 -19.32
CA ASP A 111 -2.02 -2.56 -20.54
C ASP A 111 -3.43 -2.01 -20.82
N ARG A 112 -4.48 -2.84 -20.62
CA ARG A 112 -5.86 -2.40 -20.82
C ARG A 112 -6.28 -1.33 -19.80
N ALA A 113 -5.88 -1.48 -18.55
CA ALA A 113 -6.19 -0.51 -17.50
C ALA A 113 -5.43 0.80 -17.69
N LYS A 114 -4.20 0.73 -18.21
CA LYS A 114 -3.41 1.92 -18.56
C LYS A 114 -4.07 2.71 -19.69
N ALA A 115 -4.47 2.05 -20.77
CA ALA A 115 -5.17 2.70 -21.87
C ALA A 115 -6.46 3.40 -21.41
N TYR A 116 -7.23 2.76 -20.53
CA TYR A 116 -8.43 3.33 -19.93
C TYR A 116 -8.15 4.59 -19.09
N LEU A 117 -7.10 4.54 -18.25
CA LEU A 117 -6.72 5.72 -17.45
C LEU A 117 -6.26 6.88 -18.33
N ASP A 118 -5.48 6.61 -19.38
CA ASP A 118 -5.01 7.62 -20.33
C ASP A 118 -6.19 8.34 -21.03
N GLU A 119 -7.24 7.59 -21.40
CA GLU A 119 -8.47 8.17 -21.95
C GLU A 119 -9.18 9.09 -20.94
N ILE A 120 -9.32 8.67 -19.70
CA ILE A 120 -9.96 9.47 -18.65
C ILE A 120 -9.16 10.75 -18.42
N GLU A 121 -7.85 10.65 -18.28
CA GLU A 121 -6.97 11.81 -18.07
C GLU A 121 -7.03 12.81 -19.25
N ALA A 122 -7.12 12.30 -20.47
CA ALA A 122 -7.28 13.15 -21.67
C ALA A 122 -8.63 13.90 -21.65
N LYS A 123 -9.73 13.22 -21.33
CA LYS A 123 -11.06 13.83 -21.18
C LYS A 123 -11.08 14.91 -20.10
N GLU A 124 -10.46 14.67 -18.96
CA GLU A 124 -10.38 15.65 -17.87
C GLU A 124 -9.54 16.88 -18.23
N LYS A 125 -8.40 16.69 -18.91
CA LYS A 125 -7.58 17.81 -19.41
C LYS A 125 -8.34 18.68 -20.42
N ALA A 126 -9.10 18.04 -21.32
CA ALA A 126 -9.92 18.76 -22.30
C ALA A 126 -11.05 19.56 -21.62
N ALA A 127 -11.69 18.97 -20.60
CA ALA A 127 -12.75 19.67 -19.85
C ALA A 127 -12.22 20.88 -19.03
N LYS A 128 -11.01 20.80 -18.48
CA LYS A 128 -10.37 21.90 -17.74
C LYS A 128 -9.95 23.08 -18.65
N LYS A 129 -9.67 22.82 -19.93
CA LYS A 129 -9.32 23.89 -20.90
C LYS A 129 -10.53 24.68 -21.40
N LYS A 130 -11.75 24.16 -21.16
CA LYS A 130 -13.00 24.82 -21.59
C LYS A 130 -13.63 25.69 -20.49
N LYS A 131 -13.06 25.70 -19.29
CA LYS A 131 -13.42 26.58 -18.17
C LYS A 131 -12.43 27.70 -18.01
#